data_aead61ca82fe42b93807fe9b77ab42ad
#
_entry.id   aead61ca82fe42b93807fe9b77ab42ad
#
_cell.length_a   1.000
_cell.length_b   1.000
_cell.length_c   1.000
_cell.angle_alpha   90.00
_cell.angle_beta   90.00
_cell.angle_gamma   90.00
#
_symmetry.space_group_name_H-M   'P 1'
#
loop_
_entity.id
_entity.type
_entity.pdbx_description
1 polymer ?
#
loop_
_entity_poly.entity_id
_entity_poly.type
_entity_poly.pdbx_seq_one_letter_code
_entity_poly.pdbx_strand_id
1 'polypeptide(L)'
;MKRHGVVVSPSEELGATFNPAAIRLDDGRYVMLVRSVPAGYKKIGKVNEFDDNYTSHLSLWEGTSPLSFSLANPTAIRPDQPYDQYGVEDPRITKIGDTYYICYTALAIGLGQTDAGDGIRIALASTKDFRTFKKHGLIGPNSRCKAGVLFETGGKLHFLWKDEAGVERTMLSPAPADFENPAAWKKMWADKTLTHHELLGPQVDRAHENHGAEPGAPPIEIEEGLLMVYSSISSDRKWTISLALLDKDNPHKIIAKSEAPVLAPKEKYELSGDVNNVVFPCGALIDNDRLYIYYGAADTVCAVASDSMANIRRALTPVSSKPSRLPGSGPRL
;
A
#
# COMPACT_ATOMS: atom_id res chain seq x y z
N MET A 1 13.45 -7.06 12.12
CA MET A 1 13.60 -5.57 12.04
C MET A 1 13.53 -4.95 13.43
N LYS A 2 14.23 -3.81 13.65
CA LYS A 2 14.15 -3.01 14.88
C LYS A 2 12.94 -2.07 14.78
N ARG A 3 12.03 -2.11 15.76
CA ARG A 3 10.95 -1.13 15.92
C ARG A 3 11.48 0.15 16.56
N HIS A 4 11.05 1.30 16.05
CA HIS A 4 11.35 2.63 16.61
C HIS A 4 10.16 3.20 17.39
N GLY A 5 9.03 2.47 17.40
CA GLY A 5 7.81 2.89 18.07
C GLY A 5 6.91 3.75 17.20
N VAL A 6 5.94 4.37 17.84
CA VAL A 6 4.95 5.24 17.21
C VAL A 6 5.58 6.59 16.87
N VAL A 7 5.38 7.06 15.66
CA VAL A 7 5.88 8.36 15.14
C VAL A 7 4.77 9.35 14.86
N VAL A 8 3.52 8.88 14.68
CA VAL A 8 2.31 9.70 14.59
C VAL A 8 1.21 9.04 15.41
N SER A 9 0.59 9.80 16.28
CA SER A 9 -0.52 9.37 17.14
C SER A 9 -1.76 10.22 16.89
N PRO A 10 -2.95 9.72 17.22
CA PRO A 10 -4.16 10.51 17.32
C PRO A 10 -3.98 11.77 18.16
N SER A 11 -4.79 12.80 17.88
CA SER A 11 -4.84 14.08 18.58
C SER A 11 -6.30 14.45 18.88
N GLU A 12 -6.51 15.64 19.44
CA GLU A 12 -7.87 16.18 19.66
C GLU A 12 -8.65 16.37 18.35
N GLU A 13 -7.95 16.61 17.22
CA GLU A 13 -8.56 16.82 15.90
C GLU A 13 -8.59 15.53 15.07
N LEU A 14 -7.59 14.65 15.24
CA LEU A 14 -7.41 13.43 14.47
C LEU A 14 -7.62 12.21 15.36
N GLY A 15 -8.79 11.58 15.27
CA GLY A 15 -9.18 10.43 16.11
C GLY A 15 -8.40 9.14 15.77
N ALA A 16 -7.92 9.00 14.53
CA ALA A 16 -6.99 7.95 14.13
C ALA A 16 -6.01 8.48 13.07
N THR A 17 -4.78 7.95 13.07
CA THR A 17 -3.71 8.32 12.13
C THR A 17 -2.90 7.08 11.79
N PHE A 18 -3.04 6.52 10.59
CA PHE A 18 -2.41 5.23 10.23
C PHE A 18 -2.13 5.13 8.72
N ASN A 19 -1.53 4.02 8.29
CA ASN A 19 -1.20 3.71 6.90
C ASN A 19 -0.43 4.84 6.18
N PRO A 20 0.75 5.24 6.70
CA PRO A 20 1.51 6.39 6.21
C PRO A 20 2.30 6.05 4.94
N ALA A 21 2.14 6.82 3.86
CA ALA A 21 3.14 6.90 2.81
C ALA A 21 4.26 7.85 3.23
N ALA A 22 5.50 7.50 2.95
CA ALA A 22 6.66 8.33 3.29
C ALA A 22 7.64 8.43 2.13
N ILE A 23 8.25 9.60 1.99
CA ILE A 23 9.28 9.85 0.99
C ILE A 23 10.32 10.83 1.55
N ARG A 24 11.57 10.70 1.11
CA ARG A 24 12.62 11.69 1.32
C ARG A 24 12.69 12.61 0.10
N LEU A 25 12.64 13.91 0.33
CA LEU A 25 12.74 14.93 -0.71
C LEU A 25 14.21 15.19 -1.10
N ASP A 26 14.41 15.82 -2.25
CA ASP A 26 15.75 16.15 -2.76
C ASP A 26 16.50 17.15 -1.84
N ASP A 27 15.76 17.98 -1.10
CA ASP A 27 16.32 18.91 -0.11
C ASP A 27 16.69 18.25 1.24
N GLY A 28 16.48 16.93 1.34
CA GLY A 28 16.81 16.11 2.50
C GLY A 28 15.71 16.02 3.55
N ARG A 29 14.60 16.77 3.41
CA ARG A 29 13.43 16.62 4.29
C ARG A 29 12.70 15.32 4.03
N TYR A 30 11.96 14.88 5.02
CA TYR A 30 11.07 13.72 4.95
C TYR A 30 9.63 14.19 4.99
N VAL A 31 8.79 13.58 4.17
CA VAL A 31 7.36 13.88 4.11
C VAL A 31 6.58 12.59 4.29
N MET A 32 5.51 12.67 5.08
CA MET A 32 4.50 11.60 5.15
C MET A 32 3.12 12.16 4.80
N LEU A 33 2.38 11.42 3.99
CA LEU A 33 0.93 11.53 3.88
C LEU A 33 0.32 10.39 4.70
N VAL A 34 -0.53 10.74 5.65
CA VAL A 34 -1.08 9.82 6.63
C VAL A 34 -2.59 9.76 6.48
N ARG A 35 -3.15 8.55 6.36
CA ARG A 35 -4.59 8.37 6.50
C ARG A 35 -5.01 8.82 7.89
N SER A 36 -5.92 9.77 7.93
CA SER A 36 -6.41 10.38 9.16
C SER A 36 -7.91 10.40 9.18
N VAL A 37 -8.49 10.16 10.33
CA VAL A 37 -9.95 10.22 10.56
C VAL A 37 -10.21 11.31 11.59
N PRO A 38 -11.16 12.23 11.35
CA PRO A 38 -11.51 13.25 12.35
C PRO A 38 -11.90 12.62 13.67
N ALA A 39 -11.63 13.31 14.78
CA ALA A 39 -12.04 12.84 16.10
C ALA A 39 -13.58 12.76 16.21
N GLY A 40 -14.07 11.86 17.08
CA GLY A 40 -15.49 11.72 17.37
C GLY A 40 -16.22 10.59 16.63
N TYR A 41 -15.57 9.91 15.68
CA TYR A 41 -16.15 8.69 15.09
C TYR A 41 -16.26 7.57 16.13
N LYS A 42 -17.17 6.64 15.87
CA LYS A 42 -17.39 5.47 16.74
C LYS A 42 -17.34 4.20 15.91
N LYS A 43 -16.62 3.22 16.43
CA LYS A 43 -16.72 1.86 15.92
C LYS A 43 -18.02 1.24 16.39
N ILE A 44 -18.86 0.79 15.45
CA ILE A 44 -20.20 0.22 15.72
C ILE A 44 -20.26 -1.30 15.54
N GLY A 45 -19.27 -1.87 14.87
CA GLY A 45 -19.20 -3.31 14.58
C GLY A 45 -17.85 -3.94 14.88
N LYS A 46 -17.63 -5.15 14.37
CA LYS A 46 -16.43 -5.93 14.68
C LYS A 46 -15.20 -5.53 13.85
N VAL A 47 -15.37 -5.34 12.55
CA VAL A 47 -14.28 -5.06 11.61
C VAL A 47 -14.76 -4.01 10.61
N ASN A 48 -14.07 -2.88 10.50
CA ASN A 48 -14.34 -1.80 9.54
C ASN A 48 -15.81 -1.34 9.48
N GLU A 49 -16.50 -1.39 10.62
CA GLU A 49 -17.87 -0.90 10.76
C GLU A 49 -17.86 0.30 11.71
N PHE A 50 -18.09 1.48 11.15
CA PHE A 50 -18.02 2.76 11.85
C PHE A 50 -19.30 3.56 11.59
N ASP A 51 -19.55 4.55 12.44
CA ASP A 51 -20.65 5.50 12.27
C ASP A 51 -20.37 6.48 11.09
N ASP A 52 -21.37 7.29 10.75
CA ASP A 52 -21.29 8.23 9.62
C ASP A 52 -20.25 9.36 9.82
N ASN A 53 -19.66 9.48 11.01
CA ASN A 53 -18.58 10.44 11.27
C ASN A 53 -17.22 9.93 10.78
N TYR A 54 -17.12 8.65 10.39
CA TYR A 54 -15.90 8.09 9.87
C TYR A 54 -15.73 8.47 8.40
N THR A 55 -15.02 9.57 8.15
CA THR A 55 -14.65 9.99 6.80
C THR A 55 -13.16 10.30 6.78
N SER A 56 -12.40 9.41 6.14
CA SER A 56 -10.94 9.51 6.10
C SER A 56 -10.47 10.55 5.09
N HIS A 57 -9.35 11.18 5.40
CA HIS A 57 -8.63 12.13 4.56
C HIS A 57 -7.12 11.91 4.73
N LEU A 58 -6.28 12.62 3.98
CA LEU A 58 -4.84 12.56 4.15
C LEU A 58 -4.34 13.81 4.86
N SER A 59 -3.65 13.64 5.98
CA SER A 59 -2.87 14.69 6.64
C SER A 59 -1.42 14.66 6.17
N LEU A 60 -0.76 15.83 6.18
CA LEU A 60 0.64 16.00 5.80
C LEU A 60 1.50 16.19 7.04
N TRP A 61 2.57 15.43 7.12
CA TRP A 61 3.58 15.51 8.18
C TRP A 61 4.95 15.70 7.57
N GLU A 62 5.76 16.57 8.17
CA GLU A 62 7.12 16.88 7.72
C GLU A 62 8.14 16.62 8.82
N GLY A 63 9.35 16.24 8.43
CA GLY A 63 10.44 15.95 9.35
C GLY A 63 11.81 16.16 8.74
N THR A 64 12.82 16.27 9.60
CA THR A 64 14.24 16.37 9.22
C THR A 64 15.00 15.06 9.46
N SER A 65 14.32 14.05 9.96
CA SER A 65 14.85 12.70 10.12
C SER A 65 13.78 11.65 9.79
N PRO A 66 14.17 10.42 9.49
CA PRO A 66 13.22 9.34 9.15
C PRO A 66 12.36 8.89 10.36
N LEU A 67 12.61 9.42 11.56
CA LEU A 67 11.96 8.98 12.81
C LEU A 67 11.21 10.10 13.54
N SER A 68 11.23 11.33 13.05
CA SER A 68 10.63 12.47 13.74
C SER A 68 9.86 13.33 12.76
N PHE A 69 8.57 13.48 13.00
CA PHE A 69 7.63 14.22 12.15
C PHE A 69 6.76 15.14 12.98
N SER A 70 6.37 16.25 12.39
CA SER A 70 5.40 17.20 12.92
C SER A 70 4.29 17.45 11.92
N LEU A 71 3.07 17.70 12.40
CA LEU A 71 1.92 17.99 11.56
C LEU A 71 2.14 19.32 10.83
N ALA A 72 2.11 19.28 9.49
CA ALA A 72 2.23 20.42 8.61
C ALA A 72 0.89 20.89 8.05
N ASN A 73 -0.01 19.94 7.76
CA ASN A 73 -1.38 20.23 7.31
C ASN A 73 -2.31 19.08 7.75
N PRO A 74 -3.30 19.35 8.60
CA PRO A 74 -4.21 18.32 9.09
C PRO A 74 -5.12 17.75 8.00
N THR A 75 -5.32 18.45 6.87
CA THR A 75 -6.20 18.02 5.79
C THR A 75 -5.58 18.38 4.43
N ALA A 76 -4.53 17.68 4.04
CA ALA A 76 -3.79 17.93 2.79
C ALA A 76 -4.57 17.46 1.55
N ILE A 77 -5.19 16.27 1.61
CA ILE A 77 -6.08 15.78 0.56
C ILE A 77 -7.38 15.32 1.23
N ARG A 78 -8.46 16.04 0.97
CA ARG A 78 -9.79 15.77 1.54
C ARG A 78 -10.71 15.08 0.53
N PRO A 79 -11.73 14.37 0.98
CA PRO A 79 -12.79 13.86 0.12
C PRO A 79 -13.65 15.04 -0.37
N ASP A 80 -13.64 15.28 -1.68
CA ASP A 80 -14.36 16.38 -2.33
C ASP A 80 -14.91 16.02 -3.72
N GLN A 81 -14.76 14.74 -4.10
CA GLN A 81 -15.26 14.22 -5.37
C GLN A 81 -16.31 13.12 -5.12
N PRO A 82 -17.27 12.90 -6.01
CA PRO A 82 -18.27 11.84 -5.85
C PRO A 82 -17.66 10.44 -5.65
N TYR A 83 -16.47 10.19 -6.21
CA TYR A 83 -15.80 8.89 -6.11
C TYR A 83 -14.99 8.71 -4.81
N ASP A 84 -14.79 9.77 -4.01
CA ASP A 84 -14.06 9.69 -2.74
C ASP A 84 -14.79 10.37 -1.57
N GLN A 85 -16.09 10.64 -1.71
CA GLN A 85 -16.87 11.41 -0.72
C GLN A 85 -16.90 10.82 0.69
N TYR A 86 -16.64 9.52 0.84
CA TYR A 86 -16.59 8.81 2.12
C TYR A 86 -15.18 8.50 2.59
N GLY A 87 -14.16 8.77 1.77
CA GLY A 87 -12.78 8.57 2.22
C GLY A 87 -11.72 8.67 1.14
N VAL A 88 -10.59 9.21 1.55
CA VAL A 88 -9.30 9.23 0.85
C VAL A 88 -8.33 8.47 1.74
N GLU A 89 -7.91 7.27 1.30
CA GLU A 89 -7.27 6.30 2.18
C GLU A 89 -5.95 5.77 1.63
N ASP A 90 -5.08 5.31 2.53
CA ASP A 90 -3.92 4.47 2.25
C ASP A 90 -3.07 4.99 1.08
N PRO A 91 -2.42 6.14 1.22
CA PRO A 91 -1.65 6.75 0.15
C PRO A 91 -0.38 5.96 -0.17
N ARG A 92 0.09 6.02 -1.42
CA ARG A 92 1.42 5.59 -1.87
C ARG A 92 2.00 6.71 -2.72
N ILE A 93 3.23 7.14 -2.42
CA ILE A 93 3.88 8.26 -3.09
C ILE A 93 4.97 7.73 -4.00
N THR A 94 4.92 8.09 -5.28
CA THR A 94 5.96 7.80 -6.27
C THR A 94 6.44 9.10 -6.90
N LYS A 95 7.74 9.33 -6.96
CA LYS A 95 8.32 10.46 -7.69
C LYS A 95 8.58 10.02 -9.14
N ILE A 96 8.04 10.78 -10.10
CA ILE A 96 8.28 10.60 -11.53
C ILE A 96 8.65 11.97 -12.10
N GLY A 97 9.88 12.12 -12.58
CA GLY A 97 10.42 13.43 -12.94
C GLY A 97 10.40 14.38 -11.74
N ASP A 98 9.84 15.58 -11.91
CA ASP A 98 9.74 16.62 -10.87
C ASP A 98 8.42 16.58 -10.10
N THR A 99 7.60 15.54 -10.30
CA THR A 99 6.25 15.45 -9.74
C THR A 99 6.13 14.23 -8.82
N TYR A 100 5.47 14.42 -7.70
CA TYR A 100 5.11 13.36 -6.77
C TYR A 100 3.67 12.94 -7.05
N TYR A 101 3.47 11.68 -7.38
CA TYR A 101 2.18 11.07 -7.65
C TYR A 101 1.71 10.27 -6.45
N ILE A 102 0.47 10.47 -6.05
CA ILE A 102 -0.14 9.84 -4.90
C ILE A 102 -1.28 8.95 -5.40
N CYS A 103 -1.06 7.64 -5.40
CA CYS A 103 -2.15 6.70 -5.52
C CYS A 103 -2.84 6.56 -4.16
N TYR A 104 -4.16 6.58 -4.14
CA TYR A 104 -4.94 6.41 -2.92
C TYR A 104 -6.19 5.59 -3.16
N THR A 105 -6.71 4.97 -2.11
CA THR A 105 -8.01 4.30 -2.15
C THR A 105 -9.10 5.36 -1.95
N ALA A 106 -10.01 5.43 -2.89
CA ALA A 106 -11.13 6.36 -2.92
C ALA A 106 -12.43 5.62 -2.61
N LEU A 107 -13.20 6.12 -1.64
CA LEU A 107 -14.46 5.52 -1.20
C LEU A 107 -15.64 6.38 -1.67
N ALA A 108 -16.42 5.85 -2.62
CA ALA A 108 -17.71 6.41 -3.03
C ALA A 108 -18.86 5.96 -2.11
N ILE A 109 -18.61 5.02 -1.21
CA ILE A 109 -19.55 4.47 -0.21
C ILE A 109 -18.91 4.47 1.17
N GLY A 110 -19.72 4.54 2.22
CA GLY A 110 -19.26 4.41 3.60
C GLY A 110 -18.72 3.01 3.91
N LEU A 111 -17.75 2.94 4.82
CA LEU A 111 -17.25 1.64 5.29
C LEU A 111 -18.37 0.83 5.96
N GLY A 112 -18.44 -0.44 5.62
CA GLY A 112 -19.53 -1.33 6.09
C GLY A 112 -20.77 -1.33 5.20
N GLN A 113 -20.90 -0.40 4.25
CA GLN A 113 -22.00 -0.42 3.28
C GLN A 113 -21.70 -1.44 2.16
N THR A 114 -22.75 -2.07 1.67
CA THR A 114 -22.69 -2.95 0.51
C THR A 114 -22.91 -2.16 -0.77
N ASP A 115 -22.11 -2.45 -1.78
CA ASP A 115 -22.21 -1.86 -3.12
C ASP A 115 -22.26 -2.95 -4.21
N ALA A 116 -22.37 -2.52 -5.47
CA ALA A 116 -22.25 -3.39 -6.63
C ALA A 116 -20.81 -3.87 -6.92
N GLY A 117 -19.83 -3.56 -6.05
CA GLY A 117 -18.42 -3.93 -6.16
C GLY A 117 -17.54 -2.84 -6.79
N ASP A 118 -18.03 -1.62 -6.98
CA ASP A 118 -17.32 -0.52 -7.62
C ASP A 118 -17.19 0.75 -6.75
N GLY A 119 -17.73 0.74 -5.53
CA GLY A 119 -17.70 1.88 -4.61
C GLY A 119 -16.35 2.11 -3.94
N ILE A 120 -15.41 1.17 -4.02
CA ILE A 120 -14.04 1.29 -3.50
C ILE A 120 -13.06 1.11 -4.65
N ARG A 121 -12.38 2.18 -5.00
CA ARG A 121 -11.55 2.29 -6.20
C ARG A 121 -10.21 2.96 -5.92
N ILE A 122 -9.29 2.88 -6.86
CA ILE A 122 -8.01 3.58 -6.79
C ILE A 122 -8.11 4.88 -7.58
N ALA A 123 -7.68 5.98 -6.96
CA ALA A 123 -7.57 7.29 -7.57
C ALA A 123 -6.13 7.80 -7.54
N LEU A 124 -5.86 8.82 -8.37
CA LEU A 124 -4.56 9.46 -8.52
C LEU A 124 -4.67 10.94 -8.16
N ALA A 125 -3.70 11.41 -7.38
CA ALA A 125 -3.40 12.83 -7.21
C ALA A 125 -1.93 13.10 -7.48
N SER A 126 -1.57 14.38 -7.65
CA SER A 126 -0.17 14.80 -7.79
C SER A 126 0.12 16.10 -7.08
N THR A 127 1.39 16.31 -6.77
CA THR A 127 1.93 17.55 -6.20
C THR A 127 3.38 17.74 -6.64
N LYS A 128 3.84 18.99 -6.64
CA LYS A 128 5.27 19.31 -6.81
C LYS A 128 5.92 19.79 -5.51
N ASP A 129 5.12 20.23 -4.55
CA ASP A 129 5.58 20.99 -3.39
C ASP A 129 4.99 20.52 -2.04
N PHE A 130 4.08 19.54 -2.06
CA PHE A 130 3.28 19.11 -0.91
C PHE A 130 2.49 20.25 -0.23
N ARG A 131 2.21 21.34 -0.99
CA ARG A 131 1.34 22.46 -0.56
C ARG A 131 0.04 22.47 -1.35
N THR A 132 0.16 22.21 -2.66
CA THR A 132 -0.97 22.13 -3.57
C THR A 132 -1.07 20.74 -4.16
N PHE A 133 -2.29 20.20 -4.19
CA PHE A 133 -2.58 18.87 -4.72
C PHE A 133 -3.59 18.96 -5.85
N LYS A 134 -3.33 18.26 -6.96
CA LYS A 134 -4.24 18.11 -8.08
C LYS A 134 -4.76 16.68 -8.10
N LYS A 135 -6.07 16.49 -7.97
CA LYS A 135 -6.72 15.19 -8.19
C LYS A 135 -6.92 14.98 -9.70
N HIS A 136 -6.53 13.81 -10.19
CA HIS A 136 -6.70 13.41 -11.58
C HIS A 136 -7.97 12.58 -11.79
N GLY A 137 -8.37 11.76 -10.81
CA GLY A 137 -9.55 10.91 -10.84
C GLY A 137 -9.23 9.44 -10.68
N LEU A 138 -10.19 8.57 -11.03
CA LEU A 138 -10.05 7.13 -10.89
C LEU A 138 -9.12 6.54 -11.94
N ILE A 139 -8.18 5.69 -11.48
CA ILE A 139 -7.19 5.00 -12.32
C ILE A 139 -7.29 3.47 -12.24
N GLY A 140 -7.94 2.93 -11.21
CA GLY A 140 -8.15 1.49 -11.05
C GLY A 140 -9.18 0.90 -12.01
N PRO A 141 -9.24 -0.45 -12.13
CA PRO A 141 -10.26 -1.16 -12.91
C PRO A 141 -11.68 -0.84 -12.45
N ASN A 142 -12.70 -1.14 -13.27
CA ASN A 142 -14.10 -0.90 -12.91
C ASN A 142 -14.65 -2.04 -12.05
N SER A 143 -13.93 -2.36 -10.98
CA SER A 143 -14.26 -3.35 -9.96
C SER A 143 -13.65 -2.92 -8.64
N ARG A 144 -14.04 -3.54 -7.55
CA ARG A 144 -13.48 -3.27 -6.22
C ARG A 144 -11.96 -3.51 -6.22
N CYS A 145 -11.20 -2.45 -5.98
CA CYS A 145 -9.74 -2.49 -5.96
C CYS A 145 -9.17 -1.42 -5.04
N LYS A 146 -7.97 -1.66 -4.51
CA LYS A 146 -7.25 -0.70 -3.66
C LYS A 146 -5.73 -0.90 -3.72
N ALA A 147 -4.99 -0.19 -2.87
CA ALA A 147 -3.54 -0.30 -2.75
C ALA A 147 -2.79 -0.07 -4.07
N GLY A 148 -3.20 0.95 -4.83
CA GLY A 148 -2.54 1.33 -6.07
C GLY A 148 -1.13 1.85 -5.84
N VAL A 149 -0.18 1.44 -6.69
CA VAL A 149 1.22 1.87 -6.67
C VAL A 149 1.69 2.06 -8.10
N LEU A 150 2.12 3.27 -8.43
CA LEU A 150 2.88 3.51 -9.66
C LEU A 150 4.37 3.30 -9.39
N PHE A 151 5.10 2.75 -10.34
CA PHE A 151 6.56 2.71 -10.30
C PHE A 151 7.12 2.60 -11.71
N GLU A 152 8.35 3.09 -11.89
CA GLU A 152 9.05 3.05 -13.16
C GLU A 152 10.23 2.08 -13.09
N THR A 153 10.42 1.27 -14.13
CA THR A 153 11.63 0.47 -14.33
C THR A 153 11.85 0.25 -15.82
N GLY A 154 13.12 0.28 -16.24
CA GLY A 154 13.49 0.12 -17.66
C GLY A 154 12.81 1.15 -18.58
N GLY A 155 12.55 2.37 -18.10
CA GLY A 155 11.87 3.43 -18.85
C GLY A 155 10.39 3.16 -19.12
N LYS A 156 9.76 2.22 -18.40
CA LYS A 156 8.35 1.88 -18.49
C LYS A 156 7.66 2.09 -17.16
N LEU A 157 6.46 2.66 -17.22
CA LEU A 157 5.61 2.83 -16.06
C LEU A 157 4.72 1.60 -15.84
N HIS A 158 4.71 1.13 -14.61
CA HIS A 158 3.94 -0.02 -14.14
C HIS A 158 2.98 0.37 -13.04
N PHE A 159 1.93 -0.44 -12.87
CA PHE A 159 0.91 -0.24 -11.85
C PHE A 159 0.67 -1.54 -11.07
N LEU A 160 1.03 -1.52 -9.78
CA LEU A 160 0.62 -2.55 -8.82
C LEU A 160 -0.72 -2.14 -8.21
N TRP A 161 -1.58 -3.13 -7.98
CA TRP A 161 -2.87 -2.90 -7.35
C TRP A 161 -3.40 -4.17 -6.71
N LYS A 162 -4.26 -4.03 -5.72
CA LYS A 162 -4.97 -5.16 -5.11
C LYS A 162 -6.31 -5.36 -5.78
N ASP A 163 -6.53 -6.56 -6.29
CA ASP A 163 -7.84 -7.05 -6.69
C ASP A 163 -8.59 -7.57 -5.46
N GLU A 164 -9.79 -7.06 -5.22
CA GLU A 164 -10.70 -7.52 -4.16
C GLU A 164 -11.99 -8.11 -4.73
N ALA A 165 -12.09 -8.29 -6.04
CA ALA A 165 -13.25 -8.90 -6.68
C ALA A 165 -13.22 -10.44 -6.58
N GLY A 166 -12.99 -10.96 -5.37
CA GLY A 166 -12.92 -12.40 -5.10
C GLY A 166 -11.75 -12.75 -4.19
N VAL A 167 -10.72 -13.40 -4.72
CA VAL A 167 -9.50 -13.73 -3.95
C VAL A 167 -8.59 -12.51 -3.87
N GLU A 168 -8.10 -12.16 -2.69
CA GLU A 168 -7.23 -11.01 -2.47
C GLU A 168 -5.85 -11.21 -3.10
N ARG A 169 -5.55 -10.47 -4.18
CA ARG A 169 -4.34 -10.64 -5.01
C ARG A 169 -3.66 -9.32 -5.28
N THR A 170 -2.33 -9.33 -5.30
CA THR A 170 -1.54 -8.25 -5.87
C THR A 170 -1.37 -8.49 -7.36
N MET A 171 -1.85 -7.55 -8.15
CA MET A 171 -1.80 -7.56 -9.60
C MET A 171 -0.75 -6.58 -10.11
N LEU A 172 -0.11 -6.90 -11.22
CA LEU A 172 0.79 -6.03 -11.96
C LEU A 172 0.24 -5.80 -13.38
N SER A 173 0.12 -4.53 -13.74
CA SER A 173 -0.38 -4.07 -15.04
C SER A 173 0.58 -3.05 -15.64
N PRO A 174 0.61 -2.85 -16.95
CA PRO A 174 1.21 -1.65 -17.54
C PRO A 174 0.41 -0.42 -17.09
N ALA A 175 1.06 0.75 -17.06
CA ALA A 175 0.35 2.02 -16.96
C ALA A 175 0.27 2.66 -18.36
N PRO A 176 -0.82 3.38 -18.70
CA PRO A 176 -0.92 4.07 -19.98
C PRO A 176 0.09 5.22 -20.04
N ALA A 177 0.57 5.58 -21.24
CA ALA A 177 1.51 6.70 -21.42
C ALA A 177 0.94 8.04 -20.90
N ASP A 178 -0.36 8.27 -21.10
CA ASP A 178 -1.10 9.42 -20.54
C ASP A 178 -1.77 9.01 -19.21
N PHE A 179 -0.94 8.60 -18.23
CA PHE A 179 -1.43 8.04 -16.95
C PHE A 179 -2.07 9.06 -16.01
N GLU A 180 -1.93 10.36 -16.27
CA GLU A 180 -2.66 11.41 -15.55
C GLU A 180 -4.12 11.51 -15.99
N ASN A 181 -4.47 10.94 -17.12
CA ASN A 181 -5.80 11.02 -17.73
C ASN A 181 -6.63 9.77 -17.43
N PRO A 182 -7.71 9.85 -16.62
CA PRO A 182 -8.57 8.72 -16.34
C PRO A 182 -9.16 8.03 -17.57
N ALA A 183 -9.35 8.76 -18.68
CA ALA A 183 -9.86 8.17 -19.92
C ALA A 183 -8.85 7.19 -20.54
N ALA A 184 -7.53 7.44 -20.40
CA ALA A 184 -6.49 6.51 -20.84
C ALA A 184 -6.54 5.21 -20.05
N TRP A 185 -6.73 5.28 -18.72
CA TRP A 185 -6.92 4.11 -17.87
C TRP A 185 -8.18 3.33 -18.21
N LYS A 186 -9.32 4.03 -18.39
CA LYS A 186 -10.58 3.40 -18.81
C LYS A 186 -10.43 2.64 -20.13
N LYS A 187 -9.71 3.21 -21.10
CA LYS A 187 -9.41 2.56 -22.38
C LYS A 187 -8.53 1.34 -22.18
N MET A 188 -7.49 1.46 -21.36
CA MET A 188 -6.57 0.34 -21.03
C MET A 188 -7.32 -0.82 -20.36
N TRP A 189 -8.17 -0.55 -19.36
CA TRP A 189 -8.95 -1.59 -18.67
C TRP A 189 -9.99 -2.27 -19.58
N ALA A 190 -10.45 -1.59 -20.62
CA ALA A 190 -11.37 -2.15 -21.61
C ALA A 190 -10.66 -3.00 -22.68
N ASP A 191 -9.35 -2.90 -22.82
CA ASP A 191 -8.55 -3.62 -23.80
C ASP A 191 -8.31 -5.07 -23.34
N LYS A 192 -9.08 -6.00 -23.91
CA LYS A 192 -9.00 -7.44 -23.61
C LYS A 192 -7.73 -8.13 -24.14
N THR A 193 -6.91 -7.42 -24.91
CA THR A 193 -5.62 -7.95 -25.40
C THR A 193 -4.50 -7.75 -24.39
N LEU A 194 -4.68 -6.85 -23.42
CA LEU A 194 -3.73 -6.63 -22.35
C LEU A 194 -3.85 -7.72 -21.27
N THR A 195 -2.70 -8.22 -20.85
CA THR A 195 -2.63 -9.18 -19.75
C THR A 195 -2.32 -8.44 -18.45
N HIS A 196 -3.15 -8.66 -17.44
CA HIS A 196 -2.90 -8.24 -16.06
C HIS A 196 -2.39 -9.45 -15.30
N HIS A 197 -1.20 -9.36 -14.74
CA HIS A 197 -0.51 -10.48 -14.12
C HIS A 197 -0.76 -10.51 -12.62
N GLU A 198 -1.18 -11.68 -12.11
CA GLU A 198 -1.10 -11.94 -10.68
C GLU A 198 0.38 -12.04 -10.29
N LEU A 199 0.84 -11.12 -9.44
CA LEU A 199 2.21 -11.12 -8.94
C LEU A 199 2.30 -11.88 -7.62
N LEU A 200 1.34 -11.64 -6.72
CA LEU A 200 1.23 -12.30 -5.42
C LEU A 200 -0.24 -12.64 -5.16
N GLY A 201 -0.47 -13.83 -4.64
CA GLY A 201 -1.79 -14.30 -4.22
C GLY A 201 -1.67 -15.21 -3.01
N PRO A 202 -2.79 -15.79 -2.54
CA PRO A 202 -2.78 -16.69 -1.41
C PRO A 202 -1.83 -17.87 -1.62
N GLN A 203 -1.01 -18.15 -0.61
CA GLN A 203 -0.04 -19.24 -0.59
C GLN A 203 -0.45 -20.25 0.49
N VAL A 204 -1.07 -21.35 0.09
CA VAL A 204 -1.64 -22.35 1.02
C VAL A 204 -0.60 -22.89 2.00
N ASP A 205 0.64 -23.04 1.56
CA ASP A 205 1.74 -23.56 2.36
C ASP A 205 2.41 -22.52 3.29
N ARG A 206 1.95 -21.27 3.23
CA ARG A 206 2.50 -20.15 3.99
C ARG A 206 1.42 -19.53 4.87
N ALA A 207 1.38 -19.91 6.13
CA ALA A 207 0.32 -19.51 7.06
C ALA A 207 0.11 -17.98 7.16
N HIS A 208 1.18 -17.18 6.98
CA HIS A 208 1.11 -15.71 7.07
C HIS A 208 0.60 -15.03 5.79
N GLU A 209 0.48 -15.76 4.66
CA GLU A 209 -0.03 -15.21 3.40
C GLU A 209 -1.06 -16.15 2.73
N ASN A 210 -1.69 -17.03 3.51
CA ASN A 210 -2.63 -18.01 2.98
C ASN A 210 -4.02 -17.44 2.67
N HIS A 211 -4.27 -16.17 2.98
CA HIS A 211 -5.48 -15.45 2.61
C HIS A 211 -5.25 -14.49 1.44
N GLY A 212 -4.09 -13.84 1.36
CA GLY A 212 -3.76 -12.92 0.28
C GLY A 212 -2.53 -12.07 0.51
N ALA A 213 -2.28 -11.22 -0.47
CA ALA A 213 -1.20 -10.24 -0.43
C ALA A 213 -1.67 -8.89 -1.00
N GLU A 214 -1.16 -7.80 -0.43
CA GLU A 214 -1.50 -6.43 -0.81
C GLU A 214 -0.24 -5.59 -1.04
N PRO A 215 -0.15 -4.79 -2.13
CA PRO A 215 0.97 -3.89 -2.33
C PRO A 215 1.15 -2.94 -1.14
N GLY A 216 2.37 -2.83 -0.67
CA GLY A 216 2.74 -1.85 0.35
C GLY A 216 3.26 -0.56 -0.27
N ALA A 217 4.53 -0.24 -0.01
CA ALA A 217 5.21 0.91 -0.60
C ALA A 217 5.57 0.68 -2.08
N PRO A 218 5.82 1.75 -2.85
CA PRO A 218 6.44 1.61 -4.17
C PRO A 218 7.75 0.81 -4.10
N PRO A 219 7.99 -0.10 -5.07
CA PRO A 219 9.23 -0.85 -5.13
C PRO A 219 10.46 0.07 -5.21
N ILE A 220 11.49 -0.26 -4.47
CA ILE A 220 12.74 0.50 -4.40
C ILE A 220 13.79 -0.22 -5.24
N GLU A 221 14.38 0.48 -6.20
CA GLU A 221 15.48 -0.09 -6.98
C GLU A 221 16.72 -0.23 -6.09
N ILE A 222 17.29 -1.44 -6.11
CA ILE A 222 18.56 -1.81 -5.47
C ILE A 222 19.44 -2.53 -6.50
N GLU A 223 20.68 -2.82 -6.17
CA GLU A 223 21.61 -3.49 -7.10
C GLU A 223 21.05 -4.79 -7.66
N GLU A 224 20.40 -5.58 -6.80
CA GLU A 224 19.90 -6.92 -7.13
C GLU A 224 18.54 -6.94 -7.86
N GLY A 225 17.79 -5.83 -7.88
CA GLY A 225 16.46 -5.77 -8.50
C GLY A 225 15.58 -4.69 -7.89
N LEU A 226 14.26 -4.92 -7.89
CA LEU A 226 13.28 -4.02 -7.28
C LEU A 226 12.79 -4.62 -5.96
N LEU A 227 13.18 -4.02 -4.84
CA LEU A 227 12.75 -4.44 -3.51
C LEU A 227 11.32 -3.98 -3.28
N MET A 228 10.40 -4.94 -3.20
CA MET A 228 8.98 -4.73 -2.90
C MET A 228 8.71 -5.04 -1.43
N VAL A 229 8.15 -4.06 -0.71
CA VAL A 229 7.56 -4.25 0.62
C VAL A 229 6.07 -4.45 0.44
N TYR A 230 5.52 -5.54 0.97
CA TYR A 230 4.10 -5.83 0.81
C TYR A 230 3.47 -6.35 2.11
N SER A 231 2.15 -6.23 2.21
CA SER A 231 1.40 -6.85 3.30
C SER A 231 1.02 -8.27 2.91
N SER A 232 1.34 -9.23 3.76
CA SER A 232 0.84 -10.60 3.68
C SER A 232 -0.27 -10.79 4.71
N ILE A 233 -1.33 -11.49 4.30
CA ILE A 233 -2.57 -11.61 5.05
C ILE A 233 -2.83 -13.08 5.32
N SER A 234 -2.99 -13.43 6.59
CA SER A 234 -3.33 -14.79 7.01
C SER A 234 -4.86 -15.00 7.10
N SER A 235 -5.29 -16.25 7.07
CA SER A 235 -6.71 -16.62 7.17
C SER A 235 -7.35 -16.25 8.51
N ASP A 236 -6.56 -16.10 9.57
CA ASP A 236 -6.98 -15.58 10.86
C ASP A 236 -6.94 -14.05 10.95
N ARG A 237 -6.83 -13.38 9.78
CA ARG A 237 -6.89 -11.92 9.63
C ARG A 237 -5.80 -11.19 10.41
N LYS A 238 -4.58 -11.67 10.30
CA LYS A 238 -3.38 -10.94 10.71
C LYS A 238 -2.71 -10.34 9.49
N TRP A 239 -2.39 -9.07 9.55
CA TRP A 239 -1.60 -8.37 8.55
C TRP A 239 -0.16 -8.29 9.02
N THR A 240 0.74 -8.79 8.19
CA THR A 240 2.18 -8.83 8.45
C THR A 240 2.93 -8.21 7.27
N ILE A 241 4.18 -7.82 7.47
CA ILE A 241 5.01 -7.23 6.41
C ILE A 241 6.00 -8.26 5.92
N SER A 242 6.00 -8.48 4.61
CA SER A 242 6.90 -9.38 3.90
C SER A 242 7.65 -8.64 2.80
N LEU A 243 8.71 -9.27 2.27
CA LEU A 243 9.56 -8.72 1.21
C LEU A 243 9.56 -9.63 -0.01
N ALA A 244 9.57 -9.02 -1.19
CA ALA A 244 9.87 -9.69 -2.45
C ALA A 244 10.91 -8.88 -3.23
N LEU A 245 11.72 -9.56 -4.00
CA LEU A 245 12.64 -8.94 -4.95
C LEU A 245 12.16 -9.28 -6.35
N LEU A 246 11.84 -8.25 -7.14
CA LEU A 246 11.43 -8.42 -8.53
C LEU A 246 12.63 -8.23 -9.44
N ASP A 247 12.63 -8.92 -10.57
CA ASP A 247 13.58 -8.69 -11.63
C ASP A 247 13.34 -7.29 -12.25
N LYS A 248 14.37 -6.45 -12.31
CA LYS A 248 14.22 -5.07 -12.80
C LYS A 248 13.94 -4.96 -14.30
N ASP A 249 14.38 -5.95 -15.08
CA ASP A 249 14.16 -6.01 -16.54
C ASP A 249 12.82 -6.68 -16.87
N ASN A 250 12.31 -7.51 -15.94
CA ASN A 250 11.03 -8.18 -16.06
C ASN A 250 10.30 -8.18 -14.68
N PRO A 251 9.63 -7.11 -14.29
CA PRO A 251 9.02 -6.98 -12.95
C PRO A 251 7.86 -7.96 -12.69
N HIS A 252 7.44 -8.74 -13.68
CA HIS A 252 6.50 -9.85 -13.48
C HIS A 252 7.16 -11.06 -12.79
N LYS A 253 8.49 -11.10 -12.75
CA LYS A 253 9.24 -12.21 -12.16
C LYS A 253 9.72 -11.85 -10.76
N ILE A 254 9.24 -12.59 -9.77
CA ILE A 254 9.80 -12.57 -8.41
C ILE A 254 11.04 -13.46 -8.41
N ILE A 255 12.21 -12.90 -8.05
CA ILE A 255 13.49 -13.62 -8.02
C ILE A 255 13.88 -14.05 -6.60
N ALA A 256 13.39 -13.36 -5.57
CA ALA A 256 13.54 -13.78 -4.17
C ALA A 256 12.36 -13.30 -3.31
N LYS A 257 12.12 -13.98 -2.19
CA LYS A 257 11.10 -13.61 -1.19
C LYS A 257 11.62 -13.86 0.22
N SER A 258 11.11 -13.12 1.20
CA SER A 258 11.29 -13.50 2.60
C SER A 258 10.48 -14.76 2.91
N GLU A 259 11.08 -15.74 3.58
CA GLU A 259 10.38 -16.99 3.96
C GLU A 259 9.35 -16.76 5.06
N ALA A 260 9.63 -15.84 5.96
CA ALA A 260 8.74 -15.40 7.02
C ALA A 260 8.54 -13.89 6.94
N PRO A 261 7.48 -13.35 7.57
CA PRO A 261 7.31 -11.91 7.67
C PRO A 261 8.53 -11.26 8.33
N VAL A 262 9.00 -10.13 7.77
CA VAL A 262 10.06 -9.34 8.40
C VAL A 262 9.55 -8.52 9.57
N LEU A 263 8.22 -8.29 9.62
CA LEU A 263 7.53 -7.67 10.73
C LEU A 263 6.14 -8.31 10.90
N ALA A 264 5.82 -8.77 12.11
CA ALA A 264 4.51 -9.26 12.49
C ALA A 264 4.02 -8.53 13.75
N PRO A 265 2.71 -8.36 14.00
CA PRO A 265 2.19 -7.70 15.18
C PRO A 265 2.74 -8.31 16.47
N LYS A 266 3.29 -7.46 17.36
CA LYS A 266 3.91 -7.85 18.62
C LYS A 266 3.67 -6.84 19.73
N GLU A 267 3.83 -5.56 19.44
CA GLU A 267 3.68 -4.48 20.41
C GLU A 267 2.18 -4.21 20.68
N LYS A 268 1.87 -3.65 21.86
CA LYS A 268 0.48 -3.39 22.24
C LYS A 268 -0.27 -2.56 21.21
N TYR A 269 0.38 -1.55 20.63
CA TYR A 269 -0.21 -0.68 19.60
C TYR A 269 -0.37 -1.35 18.23
N GLU A 270 0.21 -2.54 18.01
CA GLU A 270 0.04 -3.37 16.81
C GLU A 270 -1.04 -4.46 17.02
N LEU A 271 -1.24 -4.86 18.28
CA LEU A 271 -2.14 -5.94 18.66
C LEU A 271 -3.56 -5.46 18.93
N SER A 272 -3.76 -4.20 19.31
CA SER A 272 -5.06 -3.68 19.73
C SER A 272 -5.27 -2.24 19.27
N GLY A 273 -6.39 -2.00 18.57
CA GLY A 273 -6.84 -0.73 18.03
C GLY A 273 -8.20 -0.90 17.34
N ASP A 274 -8.46 -0.10 16.33
CA ASP A 274 -9.68 -0.22 15.54
C ASP A 274 -9.73 -1.55 14.78
N VAL A 275 -8.60 -2.02 14.27
CA VAL A 275 -8.43 -3.38 13.74
C VAL A 275 -7.24 -4.04 14.43
N ASN A 276 -7.50 -5.15 15.11
CA ASN A 276 -6.47 -5.85 15.88
C ASN A 276 -5.49 -6.63 14.97
N ASN A 277 -4.25 -6.81 15.44
CA ASN A 277 -3.22 -7.63 14.80
C ASN A 277 -2.82 -7.11 13.39
N VAL A 278 -2.58 -5.81 13.27
CA VAL A 278 -2.22 -5.16 12.00
C VAL A 278 -0.86 -4.47 12.11
N VAL A 279 0.02 -4.78 11.16
CA VAL A 279 1.14 -3.95 10.72
C VAL A 279 1.05 -3.82 9.20
N PHE A 280 0.64 -2.64 8.71
CA PHE A 280 0.29 -2.42 7.31
C PHE A 280 1.18 -1.36 6.65
N PRO A 281 2.09 -1.76 5.71
CA PRO A 281 3.04 -0.84 5.11
C PRO A 281 2.42 -0.04 3.97
N CYS A 282 2.60 1.30 3.97
CA CYS A 282 2.30 2.14 2.80
C CYS A 282 3.50 2.97 2.37
N GLY A 283 4.52 3.08 3.20
CA GLY A 283 5.75 3.81 2.92
C GLY A 283 7.00 3.00 3.23
N ALA A 284 8.02 3.13 2.38
CA ALA A 284 9.35 2.60 2.64
C ALA A 284 10.39 3.47 1.93
N LEU A 285 11.54 3.60 2.52
CA LEU A 285 12.70 4.28 1.91
C LEU A 285 14.01 3.69 2.43
N ILE A 286 15.06 3.84 1.63
CA ILE A 286 16.42 3.51 2.04
C ILE A 286 17.15 4.82 2.37
N ASP A 287 17.71 4.90 3.57
CA ASP A 287 18.54 5.99 4.00
C ASP A 287 19.73 5.44 4.81
N ASN A 288 20.96 5.89 4.46
CA ASN A 288 22.19 5.46 5.11
C ASN A 288 22.32 3.92 5.25
N ASP A 289 22.14 3.20 4.15
CA ASP A 289 22.19 1.72 4.06
C ASP A 289 21.21 1.01 5.02
N ARG A 290 20.08 1.64 5.32
CA ARG A 290 19.00 1.09 6.12
C ARG A 290 17.66 1.23 5.40
N LEU A 291 16.90 0.15 5.37
CA LEU A 291 15.49 0.18 4.97
C LEU A 291 14.65 0.65 6.17
N TYR A 292 13.90 1.71 5.98
CA TYR A 292 12.84 2.16 6.90
C TYR A 292 11.49 1.79 6.30
N ILE A 293 10.64 1.14 7.09
CA ILE A 293 9.26 0.82 6.71
C ILE A 293 8.33 1.60 7.64
N TYR A 294 7.47 2.41 7.04
CA TYR A 294 6.42 3.17 7.71
C TYR A 294 5.12 2.40 7.58
N TYR A 295 4.46 2.15 8.70
CA TYR A 295 3.30 1.28 8.72
C TYR A 295 2.20 1.79 9.65
N GLY A 296 0.96 1.48 9.29
CA GLY A 296 -0.17 1.58 10.18
C GLY A 296 -0.18 0.43 11.16
N ALA A 297 -0.44 0.73 12.41
CA ALA A 297 -0.52 -0.27 13.47
C ALA A 297 -1.92 -0.27 14.08
N ALA A 298 -2.57 -1.43 14.06
CA ALA A 298 -3.93 -1.71 14.52
C ALA A 298 -4.96 -0.64 14.06
N ASP A 299 -4.74 -0.04 12.86
CA ASP A 299 -5.54 1.01 12.23
C ASP A 299 -5.77 2.24 13.12
N THR A 300 -4.80 2.57 13.97
CA THR A 300 -4.92 3.67 14.93
C THR A 300 -3.74 4.63 14.93
N VAL A 301 -2.51 4.12 14.77
CA VAL A 301 -1.27 4.91 14.85
C VAL A 301 -0.32 4.61 13.70
N CYS A 302 0.61 5.54 13.41
CA CYS A 302 1.74 5.27 12.53
C CYS A 302 2.97 4.89 13.33
N ALA A 303 3.66 3.85 12.88
CA ALA A 303 4.92 3.41 13.48
C ALA A 303 6.00 3.18 12.42
N VAL A 304 7.24 3.07 12.86
CA VAL A 304 8.41 2.84 11.99
C VAL A 304 9.23 1.67 12.49
N ALA A 305 9.64 0.83 11.57
CA ALA A 305 10.66 -0.19 11.81
C ALA A 305 11.78 -0.06 10.78
N SER A 306 13.01 -0.44 11.14
CA SER A 306 14.13 -0.43 10.20
C SER A 306 15.06 -1.61 10.40
N ASP A 307 15.83 -1.91 9.34
CA ASP A 307 16.95 -2.83 9.42
C ASP A 307 18.06 -2.41 8.43
N SER A 308 19.29 -2.93 8.61
CA SER A 308 20.35 -2.72 7.64
C SER A 308 20.04 -3.44 6.32
N MET A 309 20.48 -2.89 5.20
CA MET A 309 20.33 -3.55 3.90
C MET A 309 21.00 -4.93 3.88
N ALA A 310 22.09 -5.11 4.62
CA ALA A 310 22.72 -6.41 4.79
C ALA A 310 21.77 -7.46 5.43
N ASN A 311 20.97 -7.07 6.42
CA ASN A 311 19.96 -7.94 7.03
C ASN A 311 18.77 -8.19 6.10
N ILE A 312 18.35 -7.16 5.37
CA ILE A 312 17.28 -7.26 4.37
C ILE A 312 17.67 -8.27 3.28
N ARG A 313 18.90 -8.18 2.73
CA ARG A 313 19.41 -9.14 1.74
C ARG A 313 19.44 -10.57 2.27
N ARG A 314 19.84 -10.77 3.53
CA ARG A 314 19.84 -12.11 4.17
C ARG A 314 18.45 -12.67 4.40
N ALA A 315 17.43 -11.83 4.54
CA ALA A 315 16.05 -12.28 4.69
C ALA A 315 15.40 -12.73 3.37
N LEU A 316 16.01 -12.39 2.23
CA LEU A 316 15.51 -12.75 0.90
C LEU A 316 16.11 -14.10 0.47
N THR A 317 15.25 -15.08 0.26
CA THR A 317 15.62 -16.40 -0.24
C THR A 317 15.24 -16.48 -1.73
N PRO A 318 16.16 -16.92 -2.63
CA PRO A 318 15.84 -17.10 -4.03
C PRO A 318 14.64 -18.02 -4.24
N VAL A 319 13.71 -17.60 -5.11
CA VAL A 319 12.59 -18.44 -5.52
C VAL A 319 13.11 -19.48 -6.52
N SER A 320 13.00 -20.78 -6.14
CA SER A 320 13.42 -21.85 -7.05
C SER A 320 12.53 -21.88 -8.30
N SER A 321 13.14 -21.97 -9.48
CA SER A 321 12.47 -22.09 -10.78
C SER A 321 11.79 -23.45 -11.03
N LYS A 322 11.35 -24.16 -9.98
CA LYS A 322 10.58 -25.39 -10.20
C LYS A 322 9.18 -25.00 -10.69
N PRO A 323 8.74 -25.47 -11.87
CA PRO A 323 7.38 -25.28 -12.29
C PRO A 323 6.46 -25.90 -11.25
N SER A 324 5.44 -25.16 -10.81
CA SER A 324 4.35 -25.70 -9.99
C SER A 324 3.78 -26.91 -10.71
N ARG A 325 3.91 -28.12 -10.15
CA ARG A 325 3.17 -29.28 -10.64
C ARG A 325 1.70 -28.97 -10.43
N LEU A 326 0.98 -28.74 -11.52
CA LEU A 326 -0.48 -28.83 -11.51
C LEU A 326 -0.87 -30.17 -10.88
N PRO A 327 -1.86 -30.23 -10.00
CA PRO A 327 -2.34 -31.49 -9.45
C PRO A 327 -2.77 -32.37 -10.62
N GLY A 328 -2.17 -33.56 -10.69
CA GLY A 328 -2.26 -34.47 -11.81
C GLY A 328 -3.69 -34.82 -12.17
N SER A 329 -3.98 -34.76 -13.46
CA SER A 329 -5.01 -35.58 -14.10
C SER A 329 -4.66 -37.05 -13.85
N GLY A 330 -5.32 -37.64 -12.85
CA GLY A 330 -5.31 -39.10 -12.66
C GLY A 330 -5.84 -39.81 -13.90
N PRO A 331 -5.40 -41.03 -14.17
CA PRO A 331 -5.85 -41.78 -15.35
C PRO A 331 -7.35 -42.03 -15.25
N ARG A 332 -8.08 -41.70 -16.31
CA ARG A 332 -9.47 -42.17 -16.49
C ARG A 332 -9.37 -43.67 -16.83
N LEU A 333 -9.95 -44.49 -15.97
CA LEU A 333 -10.37 -45.84 -16.29
C LEU A 333 -11.76 -45.79 -16.90
#